data_b8f7e7d4e1db23cab061b1c8923e91d8
#
_entry.id   b8f7e7d4e1db23cab061b1c8923e91d8
#
_cell.length_a   1.000
_cell.length_b   1.000
_cell.length_c   1.000
_cell.angle_alpha   90.00
_cell.angle_beta   90.00
_cell.angle_gamma   90.00
#
_symmetry.space_group_name_H-M   'P 1'
#
loop_
_entity.id
_entity.type
_entity.pdbx_description
1 polymer ?
#
loop_
_entity_poly.entity_id
_entity_poly.type
_entity_poly.pdbx_seq_one_letter_code
_entity_poly.pdbx_strand_id
1 'polypeptide(L)'
;NRQGVWWVSRLPVRVGIWQDEHVTHLADWLNTHDCPCIDQPVELTAQRLPCRLLALRVPPEVARHRRKRVRQAARKRKNSHLKPSTLALCDWTILVTNLPPETFTPDDILCLQRLRWQIELLFKLWKSDLSLDEWRSQQPHQILSEVYAKLLLALVQHWFLLLGCWQQENRSLVKAAMTLRKHAFHILAALPHFKHLLNTLRLILPTLARC
;
A
#
# COMPACT_ATOMS: atom_id res chain seq x y z
N ASN A 1 -0.17 26.69 0.18
CA ASN A 1 -1.28 25.87 0.72
C ASN A 1 -2.10 26.73 1.70
N ARG A 2 -3.28 27.21 1.31
CA ARG A 2 -4.12 28.12 2.13
C ARG A 2 -4.62 27.48 3.45
N GLN A 3 -4.53 26.15 3.60
CA GLN A 3 -5.05 25.41 4.78
C GLN A 3 -3.97 24.66 5.56
N GLY A 4 -2.69 24.78 5.23
CA GLY A 4 -1.61 24.06 5.92
C GLY A 4 -1.65 22.53 5.79
N VAL A 5 -2.42 21.99 4.84
CA VAL A 5 -2.56 20.54 4.64
C VAL A 5 -1.50 20.03 3.66
N TRP A 6 -0.74 19.04 4.11
CA TRP A 6 0.25 18.34 3.29
C TRP A 6 -0.37 17.08 2.70
N TRP A 7 -0.01 16.75 1.45
CA TRP A 7 -0.53 15.57 0.79
C TRP A 7 0.51 14.93 -0.14
N VAL A 8 0.43 13.61 -0.28
CA VAL A 8 1.18 12.81 -1.24
C VAL A 8 0.18 11.88 -1.95
N SER A 9 0.21 11.86 -3.27
CA SER A 9 -0.69 11.03 -4.08
C SER A 9 0.05 10.39 -5.25
N ARG A 10 -0.46 9.24 -5.70
CA ARG A 10 -0.06 8.67 -6.99
C ARG A 10 -0.79 9.38 -8.11
N LEU A 11 -0.07 9.69 -9.17
CA LEU A 11 -0.66 10.32 -10.34
C LEU A 11 -1.35 9.26 -11.22
N PRO A 12 -2.65 9.44 -11.56
CA PRO A 12 -3.33 8.57 -12.51
C PRO A 12 -2.74 8.69 -13.92
N VAL A 13 -2.74 7.59 -14.66
CA VAL A 13 -2.18 7.49 -16.04
C VAL A 13 -2.74 8.52 -17.03
N ARG A 14 -3.96 9.00 -16.78
CA ARG A 14 -4.69 9.90 -17.69
C ARG A 14 -4.46 11.39 -17.43
N VAL A 15 -3.67 11.72 -16.43
CA VAL A 15 -3.37 13.13 -16.12
C VAL A 15 -2.29 13.62 -17.04
N GLY A 16 -2.47 14.83 -17.59
CA GLY A 16 -1.46 15.53 -18.38
C GLY A 16 -0.75 16.60 -17.56
N ILE A 17 0.42 16.99 -18.03
CA ILE A 17 1.23 18.08 -17.49
C ILE A 17 1.01 19.30 -18.38
N TRP A 18 0.77 20.46 -17.77
CA TRP A 18 0.69 21.72 -18.49
C TRP A 18 2.11 22.20 -18.80
N GLN A 19 2.40 22.39 -20.07
CA GLN A 19 3.69 22.90 -20.54
C GLN A 19 3.47 23.60 -21.89
N ASP A 20 4.19 24.68 -22.14
CA ASP A 20 4.19 25.40 -23.42
C ASP A 20 2.78 25.69 -23.95
N GLU A 21 1.90 26.20 -23.07
CA GLU A 21 0.52 26.58 -23.36
C GLU A 21 -0.44 25.44 -23.73
N HIS A 22 -0.02 24.19 -23.58
CA HIS A 22 -0.87 23.03 -23.84
C HIS A 22 -0.68 21.91 -22.80
N VAL A 23 -1.60 20.94 -22.80
CA VAL A 23 -1.51 19.76 -21.93
C VAL A 23 -0.78 18.63 -22.65
N THR A 24 0.40 18.29 -22.18
CA THR A 24 1.18 17.13 -22.67
C THR A 24 0.83 15.87 -21.89
N HIS A 25 0.71 14.74 -22.59
CA HIS A 25 0.51 13.47 -21.90
C HIS A 25 1.72 13.11 -21.04
N LEU A 26 1.44 12.65 -19.82
CA LEU A 26 2.47 12.28 -18.83
C LEU A 26 3.53 11.31 -19.38
N ALA A 27 3.13 10.34 -20.21
CA ALA A 27 4.08 9.39 -20.80
C ALA A 27 5.03 10.06 -21.79
N ASP A 28 4.52 10.97 -22.61
CA ASP A 28 5.31 11.69 -23.61
C ASP A 28 6.25 12.67 -22.90
N TRP A 29 5.76 13.34 -21.89
CA TRP A 29 6.57 14.22 -21.04
C TRP A 29 7.70 13.46 -20.32
N LEU A 30 7.45 12.28 -19.76
CA LEU A 30 8.49 11.46 -19.13
C LEU A 30 9.54 10.98 -20.13
N ASN A 31 9.17 10.74 -21.40
CA ASN A 31 10.10 10.33 -22.46
C ASN A 31 11.07 11.43 -22.89
N THR A 32 10.76 12.71 -22.61
CA THR A 32 11.70 13.82 -22.87
C THR A 32 12.84 13.89 -21.83
N HIS A 33 12.71 13.14 -20.72
CA HIS A 33 13.68 13.15 -19.63
C HIS A 33 14.46 11.83 -19.58
N ASP A 34 15.74 11.89 -19.86
CA ASP A 34 16.63 10.72 -19.77
C ASP A 34 17.38 10.70 -18.43
N CYS A 35 16.64 10.66 -17.33
CA CYS A 35 17.18 10.59 -15.98
C CYS A 35 16.45 9.52 -15.14
N PRO A 36 17.12 8.90 -14.16
CA PRO A 36 16.52 7.88 -13.32
C PRO A 36 15.53 8.47 -12.29
N CYS A 37 15.67 9.74 -11.98
CA CYS A 37 14.83 10.46 -11.01
C CYS A 37 14.52 11.86 -11.56
N ILE A 38 13.25 12.21 -11.56
CA ILE A 38 12.74 13.54 -11.89
C ILE A 38 12.08 14.06 -10.61
N ASP A 39 12.45 15.26 -10.20
CA ASP A 39 11.89 15.96 -9.04
C ASP A 39 11.79 17.43 -9.37
N GLN A 40 10.60 17.89 -9.75
CA GLN A 40 10.42 19.26 -10.17
C GLN A 40 8.98 19.77 -9.99
N PRO A 41 8.81 21.09 -9.89
CA PRO A 41 7.50 21.70 -9.89
C PRO A 41 6.84 21.54 -11.27
N VAL A 42 5.56 21.21 -11.27
CA VAL A 42 4.75 21.07 -12.49
C VAL A 42 3.35 21.64 -12.26
N GLU A 43 2.67 21.96 -13.33
CA GLU A 43 1.24 22.27 -13.33
C GLU A 43 0.47 21.11 -13.95
N LEU A 44 -0.53 20.60 -13.24
CA LEU A 44 -1.34 19.46 -13.69
C LEU A 44 -2.61 19.94 -14.37
N THR A 45 -2.94 19.26 -15.46
CA THR A 45 -4.19 19.44 -16.23
C THR A 45 -4.38 20.86 -16.80
N ALA A 46 -5.48 21.08 -17.49
CA ALA A 46 -5.84 22.42 -18.00
C ALA A 46 -6.14 23.43 -16.89
N GLN A 47 -6.43 22.96 -15.65
CA GLN A 47 -6.68 23.84 -14.49
C GLN A 47 -5.39 24.39 -13.87
N ARG A 48 -4.22 24.01 -14.35
CA ARG A 48 -2.90 24.47 -13.89
C ARG A 48 -2.71 24.29 -12.37
N LEU A 49 -3.07 23.11 -11.85
CA LEU A 49 -2.88 22.81 -10.44
C LEU A 49 -1.38 22.70 -10.14
N PRO A 50 -0.78 23.65 -9.38
CA PRO A 50 0.63 23.59 -9.08
C PRO A 50 0.93 22.49 -8.06
N CYS A 51 1.92 21.67 -8.37
CA CYS A 51 2.41 20.63 -7.48
C CYS A 51 3.86 20.26 -7.80
N ARG A 52 4.49 19.51 -6.91
CA ARG A 52 5.80 18.89 -7.11
C ARG A 52 5.58 17.47 -7.64
N LEU A 53 6.19 17.15 -8.75
CA LEU A 53 6.14 15.82 -9.36
C LEU A 53 7.44 15.10 -9.10
N LEU A 54 7.32 13.89 -8.56
CA LEU A 54 8.42 12.93 -8.44
C LEU A 54 8.14 11.76 -9.36
N ALA A 55 9.08 11.45 -10.24
CA ALA A 55 9.04 10.25 -11.06
C ALA A 55 10.38 9.52 -10.92
N LEU A 56 10.31 8.26 -10.49
CA LEU A 56 11.49 7.42 -10.30
C LEU A 56 11.41 6.20 -11.22
N ARG A 57 12.47 5.93 -11.96
CA ARG A 57 12.57 4.71 -12.76
C ARG A 57 12.66 3.50 -11.84
N VAL A 58 11.88 2.47 -12.14
CA VAL A 58 11.90 1.22 -11.39
C VAL A 58 12.85 0.22 -12.02
N PRO A 59 13.39 -0.75 -11.25
CA PRO A 59 14.18 -1.84 -11.80
C PRO A 59 13.46 -2.58 -12.94
N PRO A 60 14.19 -3.07 -13.97
CA PRO A 60 13.59 -3.71 -15.15
C PRO A 60 12.66 -4.88 -14.84
N GLU A 61 12.98 -5.69 -13.83
CA GLU A 61 12.14 -6.79 -13.36
C GLU A 61 10.81 -6.32 -12.80
N VAL A 62 10.80 -5.22 -12.04
CA VAL A 62 9.58 -4.59 -11.49
C VAL A 62 8.72 -4.06 -12.64
N ALA A 63 9.32 -3.37 -13.60
CA ALA A 63 8.65 -2.87 -14.78
C ALA A 63 8.01 -4.00 -15.60
N ARG A 64 8.73 -5.11 -15.81
CA ARG A 64 8.25 -6.31 -16.49
C ARG A 64 7.04 -6.90 -15.77
N HIS A 65 7.11 -7.01 -14.44
CA HIS A 65 6.00 -7.51 -13.62
C HIS A 65 4.77 -6.60 -13.72
N ARG A 66 4.95 -5.27 -13.64
CA ARG A 66 3.86 -4.28 -13.79
C ARG A 66 3.20 -4.39 -15.17
N ARG A 67 3.99 -4.46 -16.26
CA ARG A 67 3.46 -4.65 -17.62
C ARG A 67 2.66 -5.95 -17.76
N LYS A 68 3.13 -7.06 -17.17
CA LYS A 68 2.40 -8.33 -17.16
C LYS A 68 1.04 -8.18 -16.47
N ARG A 69 0.98 -7.53 -15.31
CA ARG A 69 -0.28 -7.28 -14.60
C ARG A 69 -1.25 -6.41 -15.39
N VAL A 70 -0.76 -5.34 -16.02
CA VAL A 70 -1.57 -4.44 -16.86
C VAL A 70 -2.15 -5.20 -18.06
N ARG A 71 -1.35 -6.01 -18.75
CA ARG A 71 -1.83 -6.85 -19.85
C ARG A 71 -2.87 -7.88 -19.40
N GLN A 72 -2.67 -8.52 -18.26
CA GLN A 72 -3.64 -9.47 -17.69
C GLN A 72 -4.96 -8.78 -17.32
N ALA A 73 -4.90 -7.60 -16.71
CA ALA A 73 -6.08 -6.82 -16.36
C ALA A 73 -6.86 -6.38 -17.61
N ALA A 74 -6.17 -5.98 -18.67
CA ALA A 74 -6.79 -5.63 -19.96
C ALA A 74 -7.50 -6.84 -20.59
N ARG A 75 -6.86 -8.01 -20.60
CA ARG A 75 -7.48 -9.26 -21.10
C ARG A 75 -8.75 -9.62 -20.33
N LYS A 76 -8.73 -9.53 -18.99
CA LYS A 76 -9.92 -9.79 -18.15
C LYS A 76 -11.08 -8.84 -18.45
N ARG A 77 -10.79 -7.60 -18.84
CA ARG A 77 -11.79 -6.59 -19.21
C ARG A 77 -12.20 -6.64 -20.69
N LYS A 78 -11.76 -7.65 -21.46
CA LYS A 78 -11.94 -7.78 -22.91
C LYS A 78 -11.46 -6.52 -23.68
N ASN A 79 -10.52 -5.78 -23.13
CA ASN A 79 -9.95 -4.59 -23.75
C ASN A 79 -8.68 -5.01 -24.50
N SER A 80 -8.79 -5.12 -25.83
CA SER A 80 -7.68 -5.55 -26.70
C SER A 80 -6.65 -4.43 -27.00
N HIS A 81 -7.05 -3.16 -26.80
CA HIS A 81 -6.20 -2.02 -27.19
C HIS A 81 -5.55 -1.37 -25.97
N LEU A 82 -4.41 -1.91 -25.55
CA LEU A 82 -3.53 -1.25 -24.58
C LEU A 82 -2.70 -0.16 -25.30
N LYS A 83 -2.87 1.08 -24.87
CA LYS A 83 -2.05 2.19 -25.40
C LYS A 83 -0.57 1.98 -25.03
N PRO A 84 0.39 2.20 -25.96
CA PRO A 84 1.82 2.13 -25.67
C PRO A 84 2.24 3.02 -24.49
N SER A 85 1.64 4.21 -24.37
CA SER A 85 1.83 5.14 -23.25
C SER A 85 1.55 4.52 -21.88
N THR A 86 0.50 3.68 -21.77
CA THR A 86 0.20 2.96 -20.49
C THR A 86 1.28 1.95 -20.14
N LEU A 87 1.92 1.33 -21.12
CA LEU A 87 3.03 0.40 -20.89
C LEU A 87 4.33 1.12 -20.53
N ALA A 88 4.59 2.28 -21.15
CA ALA A 88 5.74 3.13 -20.84
C ALA A 88 5.69 3.61 -19.37
N LEU A 89 4.51 3.98 -18.87
CA LEU A 89 4.34 4.39 -17.47
C LEU A 89 4.60 3.27 -16.44
N CYS A 90 4.66 2.00 -16.85
CA CYS A 90 5.04 0.90 -15.95
C CYS A 90 6.51 0.98 -15.50
N ASP A 91 7.34 1.72 -16.22
CA ASP A 91 8.77 1.91 -15.91
C ASP A 91 9.01 2.94 -14.82
N TRP A 92 7.96 3.63 -14.40
CA TRP A 92 8.05 4.72 -13.46
C TRP A 92 7.18 4.51 -12.23
N THR A 93 7.68 4.99 -11.08
CA THR A 93 6.85 5.30 -9.91
C THR A 93 6.64 6.80 -9.90
N ILE A 94 5.38 7.24 -10.03
CA ILE A 94 5.04 8.66 -10.20
C ILE A 94 4.18 9.11 -9.02
N LEU A 95 4.69 10.11 -8.32
CA LEU A 95 4.04 10.73 -7.16
C LEU A 95 3.90 12.21 -7.40
N VAL A 96 2.88 12.79 -6.81
CA VAL A 96 2.67 14.25 -6.76
C VAL A 96 2.39 14.67 -5.34
N THR A 97 2.88 15.85 -4.99
CA THR A 97 2.81 16.36 -3.64
C THR A 97 2.86 17.89 -3.60
N ASN A 98 2.45 18.47 -2.49
CA ASN A 98 2.68 19.89 -2.17
C ASN A 98 3.76 20.06 -1.09
N LEU A 99 4.49 19.01 -0.75
CA LEU A 99 5.59 19.07 0.23
C LEU A 99 6.77 19.87 -0.36
N PRO A 100 7.33 20.82 0.41
CA PRO A 100 8.45 21.64 -0.06
C PRO A 100 9.73 20.81 -0.25
N PRO A 101 10.47 21.02 -1.35
CA PRO A 101 11.69 20.26 -1.63
C PRO A 101 12.81 20.52 -0.61
N GLU A 102 12.80 21.70 0.02
CA GLU A 102 13.80 22.09 1.01
C GLU A 102 13.71 21.26 2.30
N THR A 103 12.52 20.75 2.61
CA THR A 103 12.26 20.01 3.86
C THR A 103 12.13 18.51 3.64
N PHE A 104 11.62 18.10 2.47
CA PHE A 104 11.33 16.70 2.17
C PHE A 104 12.08 16.24 0.92
N THR A 105 13.00 15.32 1.11
CA THR A 105 13.71 14.66 0.01
C THR A 105 12.78 13.71 -0.77
N PRO A 106 13.14 13.29 -1.99
CA PRO A 106 12.42 12.24 -2.72
C PRO A 106 12.27 10.95 -1.92
N ASP A 107 13.27 10.56 -1.14
CA ASP A 107 13.24 9.35 -0.32
C ASP A 107 12.26 9.47 0.84
N ASP A 108 12.13 10.63 1.47
CA ASP A 108 11.12 10.89 2.49
C ASP A 108 9.70 10.73 1.93
N ILE A 109 9.46 11.28 0.73
CA ILE A 109 8.15 11.17 0.07
C ILE A 109 7.83 9.72 -0.30
N LEU A 110 8.82 8.95 -0.76
CA LEU A 110 8.67 7.51 -0.99
C LEU A 110 8.37 6.75 0.30
N CYS A 111 9.04 7.10 1.40
CA CYS A 111 8.80 6.53 2.72
C CYS A 111 7.36 6.81 3.17
N LEU A 112 6.90 8.06 3.11
CA LEU A 112 5.54 8.45 3.42
C LEU A 112 4.50 7.68 2.58
N GLN A 113 4.76 7.50 1.28
CA GLN A 113 3.89 6.73 0.40
C GLN A 113 3.84 5.24 0.78
N ARG A 114 4.97 4.66 1.21
CA ARG A 114 5.03 3.26 1.71
C ARG A 114 4.26 3.11 3.02
N LEU A 115 4.45 4.03 3.96
CA LEU A 115 3.73 4.03 5.25
C LEU A 115 2.21 4.13 5.03
N ARG A 116 1.75 5.02 4.15
CA ARG A 116 0.33 5.13 3.79
C ARG A 116 -0.21 3.80 3.25
N TRP A 117 0.54 3.13 2.39
CA TRP A 117 0.15 1.83 1.86
C TRP A 117 0.07 0.74 2.94
N GLN A 118 0.98 0.75 3.90
CA GLN A 118 0.93 -0.18 5.04
C GLN A 118 -0.33 0.01 5.89
N ILE A 119 -0.73 1.25 6.12
CA ILE A 119 -1.99 1.56 6.82
C ILE A 119 -3.20 0.99 6.04
N GLU A 120 -3.25 1.19 4.72
CA GLU A 120 -4.31 0.62 3.88
C GLU A 120 -4.35 -0.91 3.95
N LEU A 121 -3.18 -1.57 3.95
CA LEU A 121 -3.09 -3.02 4.12
C LEU A 121 -3.57 -3.47 5.49
N LEU A 122 -3.29 -2.72 6.55
CA LEU A 122 -3.76 -3.01 7.90
C LEU A 122 -5.28 -2.93 7.97
N PHE A 123 -5.90 -1.86 7.46
CA PHE A 123 -7.35 -1.74 7.38
C PHE A 123 -7.99 -2.85 6.54
N LYS A 124 -7.36 -3.21 5.43
CA LYS A 124 -7.82 -4.32 4.60
C LYS A 124 -7.77 -5.64 5.35
N LEU A 125 -6.71 -5.88 6.13
CA LEU A 125 -6.59 -7.06 6.97
C LEU A 125 -7.71 -7.10 8.02
N TRP A 126 -7.94 -6.00 8.73
CA TRP A 126 -9.00 -5.90 9.74
C TRP A 126 -10.39 -6.13 9.15
N LYS A 127 -10.65 -5.58 7.97
CA LYS A 127 -11.94 -5.74 7.28
C LYS A 127 -12.13 -7.17 6.76
N SER A 128 -11.15 -7.74 6.08
CA SER A 128 -11.30 -9.03 5.40
C SER A 128 -11.07 -10.24 6.30
N ASP A 129 -10.26 -10.13 7.35
CA ASP A 129 -9.90 -11.23 8.23
C ASP A 129 -10.69 -11.23 9.53
N LEU A 130 -10.94 -10.05 10.09
CA LEU A 130 -11.67 -9.88 11.35
C LEU A 130 -13.13 -9.48 11.16
N SER A 131 -13.57 -9.21 9.92
CA SER A 131 -14.92 -8.72 9.61
C SER A 131 -15.32 -7.55 10.54
N LEU A 132 -14.41 -6.57 10.67
CA LEU A 132 -14.59 -5.47 11.63
C LEU A 132 -15.79 -4.58 11.30
N ASP A 133 -16.20 -4.55 10.04
CA ASP A 133 -17.35 -3.81 9.51
C ASP A 133 -18.67 -4.62 9.49
N GLU A 134 -18.66 -5.86 9.98
CA GLU A 134 -19.82 -6.73 10.08
C GLU A 134 -20.17 -6.98 11.55
N TRP A 135 -21.42 -6.83 11.93
CA TRP A 135 -21.92 -7.15 13.27
C TRP A 135 -23.25 -7.93 13.18
N ARG A 136 -23.49 -8.73 14.21
CA ARG A 136 -24.62 -9.66 14.23
C ARG A 136 -25.87 -9.09 14.88
N SER A 137 -25.73 -8.05 15.71
CA SER A 137 -26.80 -7.44 16.47
C SER A 137 -27.21 -6.11 15.85
N GLN A 138 -28.46 -5.71 16.14
CA GLN A 138 -28.98 -4.37 15.84
C GLN A 138 -28.95 -3.46 17.08
N GLN A 139 -28.62 -4.01 18.26
CA GLN A 139 -28.57 -3.25 19.50
C GLN A 139 -27.24 -2.52 19.64
N PRO A 140 -27.22 -1.18 19.86
CA PRO A 140 -26.00 -0.38 19.88
C PRO A 140 -24.94 -0.89 20.85
N HIS A 141 -25.32 -1.30 22.06
CA HIS A 141 -24.39 -1.80 23.07
C HIS A 141 -23.75 -3.13 22.70
N GLN A 142 -24.49 -4.02 22.05
CA GLN A 142 -23.97 -5.30 21.58
C GLN A 142 -23.04 -5.10 20.38
N ILE A 143 -23.38 -4.20 19.46
CA ILE A 143 -22.50 -3.80 18.36
C ILE A 143 -21.19 -3.27 18.91
N LEU A 144 -21.24 -2.35 19.86
CA LEU A 144 -20.06 -1.75 20.47
C LEU A 144 -19.17 -2.81 21.15
N SER A 145 -19.77 -3.73 21.91
CA SER A 145 -19.05 -4.84 22.54
C SER A 145 -18.38 -5.75 21.53
N GLU A 146 -19.07 -6.07 20.40
CA GLU A 146 -18.51 -6.88 19.33
C GLU A 146 -17.34 -6.17 18.63
N VAL A 147 -17.48 -4.86 18.35
CA VAL A 147 -16.41 -4.06 17.77
C VAL A 147 -15.17 -4.01 18.67
N TYR A 148 -15.34 -3.78 19.99
CA TYR A 148 -14.21 -3.79 20.93
C TYR A 148 -13.55 -5.16 21.02
N ALA A 149 -14.32 -6.25 21.06
CA ALA A 149 -13.76 -7.59 21.05
C ALA A 149 -12.92 -7.87 19.80
N LYS A 150 -13.40 -7.46 18.63
CA LYS A 150 -12.66 -7.58 17.37
C LYS A 150 -11.41 -6.70 17.32
N LEU A 151 -11.45 -5.49 17.88
CA LEU A 151 -10.28 -4.62 17.98
C LEU A 151 -9.23 -5.18 18.91
N LEU A 152 -9.62 -5.76 20.06
CA LEU A 152 -8.70 -6.47 20.96
C LEU A 152 -8.06 -7.67 20.27
N LEU A 153 -8.84 -8.44 19.52
CA LEU A 153 -8.32 -9.55 18.73
C LEU A 153 -7.33 -9.06 17.66
N ALA A 154 -7.64 -7.96 16.97
CA ALA A 154 -6.75 -7.31 16.01
C ALA A 154 -5.42 -6.92 16.66
N LEU A 155 -5.45 -6.35 17.86
CA LEU A 155 -4.26 -5.93 18.60
C LEU A 155 -3.38 -7.14 18.95
N VAL A 156 -3.98 -8.19 19.51
CA VAL A 156 -3.29 -9.43 19.86
C VAL A 156 -2.68 -10.09 18.62
N GLN A 157 -3.45 -10.19 17.53
CA GLN A 157 -2.97 -10.71 16.25
C GLN A 157 -1.79 -9.89 15.72
N HIS A 158 -1.86 -8.57 15.82
CA HIS A 158 -0.78 -7.69 15.38
C HIS A 158 0.50 -7.90 16.20
N TRP A 159 0.39 -8.10 17.50
CA TRP A 159 1.53 -8.45 18.36
C TRP A 159 2.21 -9.75 17.94
N PHE A 160 1.43 -10.80 17.63
CA PHE A 160 2.00 -12.05 17.14
C PHE A 160 2.69 -11.88 15.79
N LEU A 161 2.12 -11.04 14.90
CA LEU A 161 2.74 -10.71 13.62
C LEU A 161 4.06 -9.96 13.80
N LEU A 162 4.11 -9.02 14.73
CA LEU A 162 5.35 -8.32 15.08
C LEU A 162 6.41 -9.30 15.60
N LEU A 163 6.08 -10.17 16.54
CA LEU A 163 7.01 -11.16 17.10
C LEU A 163 7.55 -12.11 16.02
N GLY A 164 6.70 -12.52 15.06
CA GLY A 164 7.07 -13.50 14.03
C GLY A 164 7.70 -12.92 12.75
N CYS A 165 7.41 -11.66 12.43
CA CYS A 165 7.75 -11.06 11.13
C CYS A 165 8.61 -9.81 11.20
N TRP A 166 8.89 -9.28 12.39
CA TRP A 166 9.58 -7.99 12.58
C TRP A 166 10.92 -7.87 11.86
N GLN A 167 11.69 -8.94 11.81
CA GLN A 167 13.04 -8.92 11.22
C GLN A 167 13.08 -9.24 9.71
N GLN A 168 11.92 -9.37 9.06
CA GLN A 168 11.86 -9.85 7.67
C GLN A 168 11.03 -8.93 6.79
N GLU A 169 11.72 -8.03 6.09
CA GLU A 169 11.12 -6.96 5.28
C GLU A 169 10.19 -7.42 4.14
N ASN A 170 10.34 -8.62 3.63
CA ASN A 170 9.64 -9.11 2.43
C ASN A 170 8.49 -10.08 2.72
N ARG A 171 7.96 -10.10 3.94
CA ARG A 171 6.92 -11.04 4.34
C ARG A 171 5.51 -10.52 4.09
N SER A 172 4.62 -11.42 3.74
CA SER A 172 3.21 -11.11 3.57
C SER A 172 2.47 -11.16 4.91
N LEU A 173 2.15 -9.99 5.47
CA LEU A 173 1.34 -9.89 6.70
C LEU A 173 0.00 -10.63 6.56
N VAL A 174 -0.60 -10.65 5.38
CA VAL A 174 -1.86 -11.36 5.12
C VAL A 174 -1.69 -12.86 5.28
N LYS A 175 -0.62 -13.46 4.70
CA LYS A 175 -0.35 -14.89 4.86
C LYS A 175 -0.03 -15.25 6.30
N ALA A 176 0.74 -14.42 6.99
CA ALA A 176 1.08 -14.61 8.39
C ALA A 176 -0.18 -14.54 9.29
N ALA A 177 -1.09 -13.60 9.05
CA ALA A 177 -2.38 -13.51 9.74
C ALA A 177 -3.25 -14.76 9.52
N MET A 178 -3.34 -15.24 8.26
CA MET A 178 -4.06 -16.49 7.95
C MET A 178 -3.44 -17.70 8.66
N THR A 179 -2.12 -17.73 8.82
CA THR A 179 -1.42 -18.78 9.55
C THR A 179 -1.75 -18.73 11.04
N LEU A 180 -1.71 -17.54 11.65
CA LEU A 180 -2.13 -17.36 13.06
C LEU A 180 -3.56 -17.81 13.29
N ARG A 181 -4.47 -17.48 12.38
CA ARG A 181 -5.88 -17.89 12.47
C ARG A 181 -6.03 -19.41 12.47
N LYS A 182 -5.24 -20.15 11.68
CA LYS A 182 -5.25 -21.63 11.67
C LYS A 182 -4.83 -22.21 13.03
N HIS A 183 -3.98 -21.50 13.76
CA HIS A 183 -3.49 -21.92 15.06
C HIS A 183 -4.22 -21.27 16.26
N ALA A 184 -5.29 -20.51 16.00
CA ALA A 184 -6.00 -19.73 17.04
C ALA A 184 -6.47 -20.61 18.22
N PHE A 185 -7.02 -21.79 17.97
CA PHE A 185 -7.46 -22.71 19.01
C PHE A 185 -6.32 -23.21 19.90
N HIS A 186 -5.16 -23.51 19.30
CA HIS A 186 -3.98 -23.94 20.05
C HIS A 186 -3.44 -22.82 20.93
N ILE A 187 -3.44 -21.58 20.41
CA ILE A 187 -3.03 -20.39 21.15
C ILE A 187 -4.00 -20.14 22.32
N LEU A 188 -5.31 -20.18 22.06
CA LEU A 188 -6.35 -19.98 23.08
C LEU A 188 -6.25 -21.03 24.19
N ALA A 189 -6.09 -22.30 23.84
CA ALA A 189 -5.95 -23.39 24.81
C ALA A 189 -4.66 -23.25 25.65
N ALA A 190 -3.62 -22.64 25.10
CA ALA A 190 -2.34 -22.44 25.77
C ALA A 190 -2.30 -21.17 26.65
N LEU A 191 -3.21 -20.21 26.45
CA LEU A 191 -3.23 -18.91 27.15
C LEU A 191 -3.20 -19.02 28.68
N PRO A 192 -3.95 -19.95 29.34
CA PRO A 192 -3.95 -20.05 30.80
C PRO A 192 -2.59 -20.47 31.40
N HIS A 193 -1.72 -21.08 30.59
CA HIS A 193 -0.46 -21.64 31.06
C HIS A 193 0.73 -21.09 30.27
N PHE A 194 1.51 -20.21 30.86
CA PHE A 194 2.63 -19.53 30.19
C PHE A 194 3.61 -20.48 29.51
N LYS A 195 3.97 -21.61 30.11
CA LYS A 195 4.85 -22.62 29.51
C LYS A 195 4.25 -23.22 28.21
N HIS A 196 2.95 -23.55 28.24
CA HIS A 196 2.24 -24.08 27.09
C HIS A 196 2.15 -23.04 25.95
N LEU A 197 1.84 -21.78 26.30
CA LEU A 197 1.82 -20.68 25.35
C LEU A 197 3.19 -20.50 24.67
N LEU A 198 4.26 -20.51 25.45
CA LEU A 198 5.62 -20.35 24.95
C LEU A 198 6.02 -21.48 23.99
N ASN A 199 5.65 -22.72 24.31
CA ASN A 199 5.89 -23.87 23.44
C ASN A 199 5.06 -23.77 22.15
N THR A 200 3.78 -23.41 22.24
CA THR A 200 2.91 -23.21 21.07
C THR A 200 3.46 -22.12 20.17
N LEU A 201 3.91 -21.01 20.73
CA LEU A 201 4.54 -19.93 19.96
C LEU A 201 5.83 -20.37 19.28
N ARG A 202 6.71 -21.12 19.96
CA ARG A 202 7.93 -21.67 19.36
C ARG A 202 7.65 -22.57 18.15
N LEU A 203 6.54 -23.30 18.15
CA LEU A 203 6.12 -24.12 16.99
C LEU A 203 5.57 -23.28 15.84
N ILE A 204 4.89 -22.17 16.13
CA ILE A 204 4.23 -21.32 15.11
C ILE A 204 5.21 -20.32 14.48
N LEU A 205 6.14 -19.75 15.27
CA LEU A 205 7.08 -18.73 14.81
C LEU A 205 7.87 -19.12 13.54
N PRO A 206 8.42 -20.34 13.40
CA PRO A 206 9.09 -20.75 12.16
C PRO A 206 8.18 -20.77 10.94
N THR A 207 6.89 -21.04 11.14
CA THR A 207 5.88 -21.04 10.06
C THR A 207 5.55 -19.61 9.65
N LEU A 208 5.42 -18.71 10.62
CA LEU A 208 5.24 -17.28 10.36
C LEU A 208 6.45 -16.67 9.61
N ALA A 209 7.65 -17.11 9.99
CA ALA A 209 8.88 -16.67 9.32
C ALA A 209 9.01 -17.11 7.85
N ARG A 210 8.19 -18.07 7.38
CA ARG A 210 8.16 -18.55 5.98
C ARG A 210 7.05 -17.88 5.14
N CYS A 211 6.17 -17.07 5.75
CA CYS A 211 5.09 -16.39 5.07
C CYS A 211 5.56 -15.18 4.26
#